data_bcd84ba5430b5aeb21a59bc21f2b9745
#
_entry.id   bcd84ba5430b5aeb21a59bc21f2b9745
#
_cell.length_a   1.000
_cell.length_b   1.000
_cell.length_c   1.000
_cell.angle_alpha   90.00
_cell.angle_beta   90.00
_cell.angle_gamma   90.00
#
_symmetry.space_group_name_H-M   'P 1'
#
loop_
_entity.id
_entity.type
_entity.pdbx_description
1 polymer ?
#
loop_
_entity_poly.entity_id
_entity_poly.type
_entity_poly.pdbx_seq_one_letter_code
_entity_poly.pdbx_strand_id
1 'polypeptide(L)'
;KTQKIENILSDNLHIGLTNKFVDSSSVYFNNVSKENIKSVIEINNDRSILINGIKYANVNGFDLKFEQKKLSNSLFALSHVKKSIRNMIAEKISTFLNAPNDSLSLGEVTNINFKDDINILWGTEKVGIIKKGNNIFSPIAESFNSEFIDSKNKLLISSKLQNWIDNKIETELKPIKYNIENEMSSQVRAIAFNIFENLGTLSNAKFLSFLKNINEKDKAALSKMGIRSGAKFFFMPNFIKKSSMELCSILWKVYYNFTKFEILPLPKNGRVSFTSDLKMPESYWASIGHLNLNNFLLRIDVFERVFFIARKKIKYGPFLESSDLMNPVGCDRNQLRDILK
;
A
#
# COMPACT_ATOMS: atom_id res chain seq x y z
N LYS A 1 50.00 11.82 -38.44
CA LYS A 1 49.28 10.96 -37.42
C LYS A 1 49.59 11.45 -36.01
N THR A 2 50.79 11.84 -35.68
CA THR A 2 51.25 12.28 -34.35
C THR A 2 50.49 13.52 -33.87
N GLN A 3 50.34 14.54 -34.71
CA GLN A 3 49.61 15.78 -34.39
C GLN A 3 48.12 15.59 -34.02
N LYS A 4 47.46 14.58 -34.64
CA LYS A 4 46.06 14.21 -34.27
C LYS A 4 45.99 13.56 -32.88
N ILE A 5 47.00 12.79 -32.53
CA ILE A 5 47.07 12.12 -31.20
C ILE A 5 47.37 13.17 -30.14
N GLU A 6 48.29 14.11 -30.38
CA GLU A 6 48.63 15.23 -29.49
C GLU A 6 47.40 16.12 -29.21
N ASN A 7 46.62 16.47 -30.26
CA ASN A 7 45.40 17.25 -30.09
C ASN A 7 44.33 16.50 -29.25
N ILE A 8 44.11 15.22 -29.52
CA ILE A 8 43.15 14.42 -28.73
C ILE A 8 43.64 14.26 -27.27
N LEU A 9 44.94 14.10 -27.04
CA LEU A 9 45.52 14.04 -25.68
C LEU A 9 45.38 15.39 -24.97
N SER A 10 45.67 16.49 -25.65
CA SER A 10 45.52 17.86 -25.15
C SER A 10 44.05 18.17 -24.78
N ASP A 11 43.10 17.83 -25.66
CA ASP A 11 41.66 18.03 -25.41
C ASP A 11 41.19 17.18 -24.20
N ASN A 12 41.59 15.92 -24.14
CA ASN A 12 41.24 15.06 -23.04
C ASN A 12 41.89 15.52 -21.71
N LEU A 13 43.12 16.04 -21.78
CA LEU A 13 43.81 16.61 -20.62
C LEU A 13 43.16 17.91 -20.17
N HIS A 14 42.74 18.74 -21.13
CA HIS A 14 42.01 19.97 -20.87
C HIS A 14 40.62 19.70 -20.28
N ILE A 15 39.87 18.73 -20.80
CA ILE A 15 38.58 18.27 -20.23
C ILE A 15 38.80 17.67 -18.86
N GLY A 16 39.85 16.85 -18.64
CA GLY A 16 40.19 16.27 -17.35
C GLY A 16 40.58 17.32 -16.30
N LEU A 17 41.38 18.32 -16.71
CA LEU A 17 41.77 19.46 -15.86
C LEU A 17 40.54 20.37 -15.59
N THR A 18 39.72 20.67 -16.61
CA THR A 18 38.49 21.46 -16.46
C THR A 18 37.53 20.75 -15.50
N ASN A 19 37.28 19.46 -15.65
CA ASN A 19 36.46 18.69 -14.73
C ASN A 19 37.02 18.61 -13.30
N LYS A 20 38.36 18.66 -13.14
CA LYS A 20 39.01 18.62 -11.83
C LYS A 20 39.15 19.98 -11.16
N PHE A 21 39.26 21.07 -11.94
CA PHE A 21 39.43 22.43 -11.43
C PHE A 21 38.17 23.27 -11.50
N VAL A 22 37.18 22.91 -12.35
CA VAL A 22 35.85 23.55 -12.44
C VAL A 22 34.81 22.77 -11.62
N ASP A 23 35.17 21.72 -10.94
CA ASP A 23 34.36 21.22 -9.85
C ASP A 23 34.43 22.25 -8.68
N SER A 24 33.79 23.39 -8.95
CA SER A 24 33.71 24.55 -8.06
C SER A 24 33.14 24.14 -6.69
N SER A 25 32.36 23.06 -6.63
CA SER A 25 31.87 22.49 -5.40
C SER A 25 32.99 21.83 -4.58
N SER A 26 33.89 21.04 -5.18
CA SER A 26 34.97 20.39 -4.43
C SER A 26 36.03 21.39 -3.91
N VAL A 27 36.34 22.44 -4.68
CA VAL A 27 37.23 23.52 -4.29
C VAL A 27 36.63 24.38 -3.19
N TYR A 28 35.34 24.70 -3.32
CA TYR A 28 34.59 25.48 -2.33
C TYR A 28 34.53 24.75 -0.98
N PHE A 29 34.25 23.45 -0.99
CA PHE A 29 34.19 22.66 0.24
C PHE A 29 35.55 22.38 0.89
N ASN A 30 36.62 22.26 0.11
CA ASN A 30 37.97 22.17 0.66
C ASN A 30 38.39 23.48 1.33
N ASN A 31 37.89 24.65 0.87
CA ASN A 31 38.15 25.94 1.49
C ASN A 31 37.28 26.14 2.75
N VAL A 32 36.01 25.72 2.72
CA VAL A 32 35.10 25.77 3.89
C VAL A 32 35.63 24.89 5.04
N SER A 33 36.24 23.74 4.75
CA SER A 33 36.84 22.87 5.76
C SER A 33 38.06 23.48 6.46
N LYS A 34 38.75 24.44 5.83
CA LYS A 34 39.93 25.12 6.40
C LYS A 34 39.60 26.35 7.24
N GLU A 35 38.44 26.99 7.01
CA GLU A 35 38.11 28.30 7.59
C GLU A 35 37.07 28.29 8.72
N ASN A 36 36.62 27.16 9.25
CA ASN A 36 35.57 27.08 10.28
C ASN A 36 34.28 27.87 9.93
N ILE A 37 33.98 28.05 8.64
CA ILE A 37 32.76 28.78 8.19
C ILE A 37 31.53 27.92 8.50
N LYS A 38 30.61 28.46 9.26
CA LYS A 38 29.29 27.82 9.50
C LYS A 38 28.59 27.63 8.16
N SER A 39 28.44 26.38 7.73
CA SER A 39 27.66 26.05 6.53
C SER A 39 26.19 26.40 6.79
N VAL A 40 25.61 27.21 5.91
CA VAL A 40 24.18 27.51 5.92
C VAL A 40 23.47 26.37 5.20
N ILE A 41 22.61 25.68 5.92
CA ILE A 41 21.77 24.59 5.38
C ILE A 41 20.36 25.11 5.26
N GLU A 42 19.82 25.08 4.06
CA GLU A 42 18.47 25.52 3.74
C GLU A 42 17.69 24.36 3.10
N ILE A 43 16.41 24.28 3.42
CA ILE A 43 15.47 23.41 2.69
C ILE A 43 14.59 24.31 1.83
N ASN A 44 14.67 24.12 0.53
CA ASN A 44 13.80 24.81 -0.41
C ASN A 44 12.39 24.21 -0.46
N ASN A 45 11.46 24.97 -1.02
CA ASN A 45 10.08 24.54 -1.27
C ASN A 45 10.00 23.30 -2.18
N ASP A 46 11.01 23.05 -3.01
CA ASP A 46 11.14 21.87 -3.88
C ASP A 46 11.70 20.63 -3.13
N ARG A 47 11.82 20.73 -1.79
CA ARG A 47 12.36 19.67 -0.93
C ARG A 47 13.84 19.34 -1.17
N SER A 48 14.58 20.27 -1.77
CA SER A 48 16.04 20.14 -1.89
C SER A 48 16.74 20.69 -0.65
N ILE A 49 17.76 19.97 -0.20
CA ILE A 49 18.74 20.48 0.77
C ILE A 49 19.79 21.25 -0.01
N LEU A 50 19.89 22.53 0.29
CA LEU A 50 20.97 23.37 -0.18
C LEU A 50 22.01 23.53 0.94
N ILE A 51 23.27 23.43 0.57
CA ILE A 51 24.38 23.77 1.45
C ILE A 51 25.15 24.93 0.78
N ASN A 52 25.10 26.10 1.40
CA ASN A 52 25.63 27.33 0.82
C ASN A 52 25.17 27.60 -0.61
N GLY A 53 23.87 27.35 -0.89
CA GLY A 53 23.26 27.58 -2.20
C GLY A 53 23.45 26.45 -3.21
N ILE A 54 24.22 25.39 -2.90
CA ILE A 54 24.43 24.24 -3.81
C ILE A 54 23.49 23.11 -3.42
N LYS A 55 22.73 22.59 -4.40
CA LYS A 55 21.81 21.46 -4.19
C LYS A 55 22.58 20.18 -3.89
N TYR A 56 22.16 19.51 -2.82
CA TYR A 56 22.89 18.42 -2.23
C TYR A 56 22.12 17.12 -2.19
N ALA A 57 20.92 17.20 -1.66
CA ALA A 57 20.04 16.06 -1.53
C ALA A 57 18.59 16.50 -1.72
N ASN A 58 17.73 15.56 -2.04
CA ASN A 58 16.30 15.71 -1.96
C ASN A 58 15.80 15.04 -0.68
N VAL A 59 14.96 15.75 0.07
CA VAL A 59 14.31 15.26 1.29
C VAL A 59 12.85 15.02 1.00
N ASN A 60 12.39 13.80 1.14
CA ASN A 60 10.96 13.50 1.12
C ASN A 60 10.58 12.87 2.47
N GLY A 61 10.15 13.71 3.40
CA GLY A 61 9.90 13.28 4.77
C GLY A 61 11.18 12.88 5.49
N PHE A 62 11.32 11.58 5.78
CA PHE A 62 12.52 11.00 6.37
C PHE A 62 13.38 10.23 5.35
N ASP A 63 12.94 10.17 4.09
CA ASP A 63 13.70 9.59 2.98
C ASP A 63 14.65 10.64 2.38
N LEU A 64 15.94 10.45 2.57
CA LEU A 64 17.02 11.32 2.07
C LEU A 64 17.67 10.67 0.85
N LYS A 65 17.56 11.32 -0.31
CA LYS A 65 18.19 10.88 -1.56
C LYS A 65 19.25 11.85 -2.00
N PHE A 66 20.49 11.39 -2.07
CA PHE A 66 21.62 12.18 -2.53
C PHE A 66 21.73 12.13 -4.06
N GLU A 67 21.90 13.29 -4.71
CA GLU A 67 21.93 13.37 -6.19
C GLU A 67 23.24 12.85 -6.80
N GLN A 68 24.36 12.93 -6.06
CA GLN A 68 25.65 12.44 -6.57
C GLN A 68 26.48 11.73 -5.50
N LYS A 69 26.82 10.44 -5.73
CA LYS A 69 27.68 9.64 -4.84
C LYS A 69 29.08 10.23 -4.61
N LYS A 70 29.64 10.96 -5.58
CA LYS A 70 30.99 11.56 -5.48
C LYS A 70 31.01 12.81 -4.60
N LEU A 71 29.96 13.62 -4.62
CA LEU A 71 29.84 14.78 -3.74
C LEU A 71 29.52 14.37 -2.30
N SER A 72 28.73 13.32 -2.11
CA SER A 72 28.36 12.85 -0.77
C SER A 72 29.58 12.54 0.10
N ASN A 73 30.61 11.90 -0.45
CA ASN A 73 31.77 11.49 0.32
C ASN A 73 32.65 12.66 0.83
N SER A 74 32.76 13.76 0.09
CA SER A 74 33.52 14.93 0.49
C SER A 74 32.86 15.78 1.56
N LEU A 75 31.53 15.92 1.50
CA LEU A 75 30.77 16.72 2.47
C LEU A 75 30.41 15.95 3.73
N PHE A 76 30.21 14.64 3.63
CA PHE A 76 30.05 13.81 4.81
C PHE A 76 31.31 13.74 5.68
N ALA A 77 32.47 14.13 5.13
CA ALA A 77 33.66 14.39 5.93
C ALA A 77 33.48 15.61 6.86
N LEU A 78 32.59 16.56 6.53
CA LEU A 78 32.33 17.73 7.36
C LEU A 78 31.35 17.39 8.50
N SER A 79 31.91 17.17 9.69
CA SER A 79 31.15 16.81 10.90
C SER A 79 30.04 17.81 11.23
N HIS A 80 30.23 19.11 10.93
CA HIS A 80 29.26 20.17 11.13
C HIS A 80 28.00 20.02 10.25
N VAL A 81 28.17 19.65 8.98
CA VAL A 81 27.05 19.44 8.06
C VAL A 81 26.20 18.26 8.52
N LYS A 82 26.82 17.16 8.87
CA LYS A 82 26.13 15.99 9.44
C LYS A 82 25.36 16.34 10.71
N LYS A 83 25.96 17.11 11.60
CA LYS A 83 25.33 17.55 12.84
C LYS A 83 24.12 18.44 12.57
N SER A 84 24.22 19.41 11.65
CA SER A 84 23.12 20.30 11.29
C SER A 84 21.96 19.56 10.65
N ILE A 85 22.22 18.60 9.73
CA ILE A 85 21.21 17.74 9.13
C ILE A 85 20.51 16.89 10.20
N ARG A 86 21.28 16.31 11.14
CA ARG A 86 20.70 15.56 12.26
C ARG A 86 19.79 16.40 13.14
N ASN A 87 20.19 17.63 13.50
CA ASN A 87 19.37 18.53 14.29
C ASN A 87 18.06 18.86 13.58
N MET A 88 18.13 19.19 12.30
CA MET A 88 16.96 19.50 11.48
C MET A 88 15.99 18.31 11.39
N ILE A 89 16.52 17.11 11.17
CA ILE A 89 15.72 15.90 11.16
C ILE A 89 15.13 15.59 12.53
N ALA A 90 15.87 15.83 13.62
CA ALA A 90 15.39 15.64 14.99
C ALA A 90 14.20 16.58 15.32
N GLU A 91 14.26 17.85 14.91
CA GLU A 91 13.14 18.79 15.04
C GLU A 91 11.91 18.33 14.25
N LYS A 92 12.13 17.88 13.00
CA LYS A 92 11.07 17.35 12.16
C LYS A 92 10.46 16.07 12.76
N ILE A 93 11.26 15.17 13.33
CA ILE A 93 10.79 13.97 14.04
C ILE A 93 9.96 14.39 15.25
N SER A 94 10.40 15.35 16.05
CA SER A 94 9.64 15.85 17.20
C SER A 94 8.27 16.38 16.77
N THR A 95 8.20 17.18 15.71
CA THR A 95 6.95 17.68 15.13
C THR A 95 6.06 16.52 14.65
N PHE A 96 6.64 15.56 13.96
CA PHE A 96 5.93 14.37 13.49
C PHE A 96 5.36 13.53 14.66
N LEU A 97 6.14 13.29 15.70
CA LEU A 97 5.70 12.49 16.85
C LEU A 97 4.51 13.14 17.58
N ASN A 98 4.42 14.47 17.57
CA ASN A 98 3.32 15.24 18.17
C ASN A 98 2.14 15.45 17.19
N ALA A 99 2.30 15.14 15.90
CA ALA A 99 1.24 15.31 14.90
C ALA A 99 0.07 14.35 15.14
N PRO A 100 -1.18 14.75 14.85
CA PRO A 100 -2.34 13.89 14.96
C PRO A 100 -2.30 12.73 13.93
N ASN A 101 -2.90 11.61 14.29
CA ASN A 101 -2.94 10.42 13.42
C ASN A 101 -3.71 10.66 12.11
N ASP A 102 -4.64 11.60 12.08
CA ASP A 102 -5.43 11.96 10.88
C ASP A 102 -4.58 12.61 9.79
N SER A 103 -3.39 13.11 10.14
CA SER A 103 -2.42 13.63 9.17
C SER A 103 -1.67 12.53 8.41
N LEU A 104 -1.81 11.27 8.82
CA LEU A 104 -1.18 10.11 8.20
C LEU A 104 -2.10 9.48 7.16
N SER A 105 -1.52 9.07 6.05
CA SER A 105 -2.21 8.36 4.97
C SER A 105 -1.33 7.28 4.36
N LEU A 106 -1.98 6.32 3.69
CA LEU A 106 -1.27 5.39 2.80
C LEU A 106 -1.05 6.07 1.45
N GLY A 107 0.10 5.83 0.85
CA GLY A 107 0.35 6.27 -0.53
C GLY A 107 -0.75 5.73 -1.45
N GLU A 108 -1.18 6.57 -2.42
CA GLU A 108 -2.28 6.21 -3.33
C GLU A 108 -2.00 4.91 -4.07
N VAL A 109 -2.96 3.98 -4.01
CA VAL A 109 -2.89 2.67 -4.67
C VAL A 109 -2.83 2.80 -6.20
N THR A 110 -3.35 3.92 -6.73
CA THR A 110 -3.40 4.21 -8.16
C THR A 110 -2.08 4.68 -8.77
N ASN A 111 -1.12 5.15 -7.94
CA ASN A 111 0.16 5.73 -8.36
C ASN A 111 1.37 4.98 -7.81
N ILE A 112 1.17 3.78 -7.29
CA ILE A 112 2.28 2.99 -6.74
C ILE A 112 2.93 2.21 -7.88
N ASN A 113 4.17 2.55 -8.20
CA ASN A 113 5.03 1.61 -8.92
C ASN A 113 5.15 0.34 -8.07
N PHE A 114 4.69 -0.80 -8.58
CA PHE A 114 4.64 -2.06 -7.83
C PHE A 114 5.99 -2.60 -7.37
N LYS A 115 7.06 -2.06 -7.91
CA LYS A 115 8.41 -2.36 -7.46
C LYS A 115 8.77 -1.68 -6.15
N ASP A 116 8.01 -0.65 -5.77
CA ASP A 116 8.28 0.12 -4.56
C ASP A 116 7.45 -0.39 -3.38
N ASP A 117 8.00 -0.32 -2.19
CA ASP A 117 7.30 -0.57 -0.95
C ASP A 117 6.14 0.42 -0.77
N ILE A 118 5.09 -0.02 -0.07
CA ILE A 118 3.96 0.87 0.26
C ILE A 118 4.44 1.90 1.29
N ASN A 119 4.41 3.17 0.87
CA ASN A 119 4.82 4.26 1.74
C ASN A 119 3.68 4.70 2.66
N ILE A 120 4.04 5.04 3.90
CA ILE A 120 3.18 5.82 4.80
C ILE A 120 3.57 7.29 4.62
N LEU A 121 2.56 8.14 4.43
CA LEU A 121 2.72 9.56 4.19
C LEU A 121 2.25 10.35 5.41
N TRP A 122 2.98 11.41 5.73
CA TRP A 122 2.57 12.49 6.63
C TRP A 122 2.34 13.74 5.78
N GLY A 123 1.06 14.05 5.54
CA GLY A 123 0.69 14.96 4.46
C GLY A 123 1.17 14.44 3.11
N THR A 124 2.15 15.10 2.51
CA THR A 124 2.76 14.69 1.23
C THR A 124 4.16 14.07 1.39
N GLU A 125 4.63 13.90 2.62
CA GLU A 125 5.99 13.46 2.93
C GLU A 125 6.03 11.99 3.32
N LYS A 126 7.03 11.26 2.81
CA LYS A 126 7.24 9.85 3.14
C LYS A 126 7.87 9.72 4.53
N VAL A 127 7.20 9.03 5.45
CA VAL A 127 7.68 8.85 6.84
C VAL A 127 8.03 7.40 7.18
N GLY A 128 7.54 6.46 6.42
CA GLY A 128 7.85 5.04 6.61
C GLY A 128 7.28 4.17 5.51
N ILE A 129 7.43 2.87 5.67
CA ILE A 129 7.01 1.82 4.74
C ILE A 129 6.24 0.73 5.47
N ILE A 130 5.37 0.05 4.73
CA ILE A 130 4.66 -1.14 5.20
C ILE A 130 5.29 -2.38 4.60
N LYS A 131 5.62 -3.33 5.45
CA LYS A 131 6.19 -4.63 5.08
C LYS A 131 5.27 -5.78 5.48
N LYS A 132 5.53 -6.95 4.89
CA LYS A 132 4.86 -8.19 5.27
C LYS A 132 5.10 -8.51 6.74
N GLY A 133 4.02 -8.82 7.46
CA GLY A 133 4.05 -9.31 8.83
C GLY A 133 3.66 -10.79 8.95
N ASN A 134 3.32 -11.20 10.17
CA ASN A 134 3.01 -12.60 10.47
C ASN A 134 1.72 -13.09 9.82
N ASN A 135 0.73 -12.23 9.68
CA ASN A 135 -0.52 -12.50 8.99
C ASN A 135 -0.96 -11.27 8.18
N ILE A 136 -1.99 -11.45 7.37
CA ILE A 136 -2.45 -10.45 6.42
C ILE A 136 -2.99 -9.17 7.10
N PHE A 137 -3.50 -9.26 8.33
CA PHE A 137 -4.00 -8.12 9.12
C PHE A 137 -2.97 -7.53 10.09
N SER A 138 -1.76 -8.08 10.13
CA SER A 138 -0.70 -7.60 11.01
C SER A 138 0.55 -7.24 10.19
N PRO A 139 0.47 -6.27 9.27
CA PRO A 139 1.63 -5.79 8.56
C PRO A 139 2.60 -5.11 9.53
N ILE A 140 3.86 -5.00 9.14
CA ILE A 140 4.89 -4.32 9.92
C ILE A 140 5.10 -2.93 9.32
N ALA A 141 4.96 -1.89 10.13
CA ALA A 141 5.26 -0.52 9.76
C ALA A 141 6.62 -0.10 10.29
N GLU A 142 7.52 0.31 9.40
CA GLU A 142 8.88 0.69 9.75
C GLU A 142 9.23 2.08 9.24
N SER A 143 10.08 2.80 9.99
CA SER A 143 10.69 4.03 9.51
C SER A 143 11.74 3.73 8.44
N PHE A 144 12.07 4.73 7.61
CA PHE A 144 13.19 4.61 6.68
C PHE A 144 14.52 4.38 7.40
N ASN A 145 15.40 3.60 6.75
CA ASN A 145 16.74 3.37 7.25
C ASN A 145 17.65 4.52 6.79
N SER A 146 17.83 5.52 7.66
CA SER A 146 18.69 6.68 7.41
C SER A 146 19.77 6.77 8.48
N GLU A 147 20.99 7.14 8.08
CA GLU A 147 22.11 7.39 9.02
C GLU A 147 21.91 8.65 9.89
N PHE A 148 20.93 9.49 9.54
CA PHE A 148 20.59 10.71 10.27
C PHE A 148 19.53 10.50 11.34
N ILE A 149 18.88 9.34 11.36
CA ILE A 149 17.89 8.96 12.37
C ILE A 149 18.56 8.00 13.34
N ASP A 150 18.66 8.40 14.59
CA ASP A 150 19.21 7.53 15.63
C ASP A 150 18.28 6.34 15.94
N SER A 151 18.80 5.31 16.57
CA SER A 151 18.07 4.09 16.86
C SER A 151 16.83 4.34 17.76
N LYS A 152 16.91 5.30 18.69
CA LYS A 152 15.80 5.68 19.57
C LYS A 152 14.68 6.31 18.78
N ASN A 153 14.96 7.31 17.95
CA ASN A 153 13.99 7.98 17.11
C ASN A 153 13.38 7.03 16.07
N LYS A 154 14.19 6.13 15.50
CA LYS A 154 13.72 5.07 14.59
C LYS A 154 12.64 4.19 15.25
N LEU A 155 12.86 3.77 16.49
CA LEU A 155 11.90 2.98 17.25
C LEU A 155 10.63 3.78 17.56
N LEU A 156 10.74 5.05 17.94
CA LEU A 156 9.59 5.90 18.22
C LEU A 156 8.72 6.13 16.96
N ILE A 157 9.36 6.42 15.83
CA ILE A 157 8.66 6.57 14.54
C ILE A 157 7.95 5.25 14.19
N SER A 158 8.67 4.13 14.19
CA SER A 158 8.10 2.82 13.85
C SER A 158 6.95 2.44 14.78
N SER A 159 7.05 2.71 16.08
CA SER A 159 5.97 2.47 17.05
C SER A 159 4.74 3.32 16.75
N LYS A 160 4.91 4.61 16.44
CA LYS A 160 3.79 5.49 16.04
C LYS A 160 3.12 5.00 14.75
N LEU A 161 3.91 4.64 13.75
CA LEU A 161 3.41 4.14 12.46
C LEU A 161 2.69 2.80 12.63
N GLN A 162 3.22 1.89 13.47
CA GLN A 162 2.60 0.60 13.77
C GLN A 162 1.24 0.82 14.47
N ASN A 163 1.20 1.63 15.51
CA ASN A 163 -0.04 1.94 16.21
C ASN A 163 -1.09 2.57 15.28
N TRP A 164 -0.65 3.42 14.34
CA TRP A 164 -1.55 4.04 13.37
C TRP A 164 -2.14 3.01 12.39
N ILE A 165 -1.31 2.12 11.81
CA ILE A 165 -1.81 1.11 10.86
C ILE A 165 -2.70 0.08 11.55
N ASP A 166 -2.37 -0.34 12.77
CA ASP A 166 -3.18 -1.26 13.56
C ASP A 166 -4.55 -0.66 13.88
N ASN A 167 -4.59 0.62 14.30
CA ASN A 167 -5.85 1.33 14.53
C ASN A 167 -6.67 1.52 13.24
N LYS A 168 -6.01 1.78 12.11
CA LYS A 168 -6.67 1.90 10.82
C LYS A 168 -7.34 0.59 10.41
N ILE A 169 -6.62 -0.52 10.52
CA ILE A 169 -7.14 -1.86 10.24
C ILE A 169 -8.31 -2.18 11.17
N GLU A 170 -8.17 -1.94 12.46
CA GLU A 170 -9.23 -2.22 13.44
C GLU A 170 -10.49 -1.37 13.18
N THR A 171 -10.32 -0.11 12.82
CA THR A 171 -11.45 0.81 12.61
C THR A 171 -12.18 0.53 11.30
N GLU A 172 -11.44 0.35 10.20
CA GLU A 172 -12.03 0.22 8.86
C GLU A 172 -12.50 -1.21 8.56
N LEU A 173 -11.71 -2.21 8.91
CA LEU A 173 -12.00 -3.60 8.58
C LEU A 173 -12.75 -4.31 9.70
N LYS A 174 -12.49 -3.93 10.96
CA LYS A 174 -13.01 -4.66 12.13
C LYS A 174 -12.80 -6.17 11.95
N PRO A 175 -11.53 -6.60 11.79
CA PRO A 175 -11.24 -8.00 11.56
C PRO A 175 -11.81 -8.84 12.67
N ILE A 176 -12.16 -10.08 12.36
CA ILE A 176 -12.65 -11.02 13.36
C ILE A 176 -11.58 -11.15 14.43
N LYS A 177 -11.85 -10.61 15.62
CA LYS A 177 -10.98 -10.86 16.77
C LYS A 177 -11.12 -12.35 17.12
N TYR A 178 -10.01 -13.04 17.04
CA TYR A 178 -9.92 -14.49 17.21
C TYR A 178 -10.05 -14.90 18.70
N ASN A 179 -10.97 -14.25 19.42
CA ASN A 179 -11.47 -14.78 20.68
C ASN A 179 -12.54 -15.84 20.33
N ILE A 180 -12.04 -16.97 19.82
CA ILE A 180 -12.88 -18.14 19.62
C ILE A 180 -13.29 -18.58 21.02
N GLU A 181 -14.52 -18.21 21.38
CA GLU A 181 -15.15 -18.77 22.55
C GLU A 181 -15.15 -20.30 22.37
N ASN A 182 -14.71 -21.02 23.40
CA ASN A 182 -14.60 -22.49 23.36
C ASN A 182 -15.92 -23.21 23.04
N GLU A 183 -17.03 -22.49 22.99
CA GLU A 183 -18.37 -22.97 22.66
C GLU A 183 -18.72 -22.98 21.18
N MET A 184 -17.84 -22.49 20.29
CA MET A 184 -18.13 -22.47 18.85
C MET A 184 -17.87 -23.81 18.19
N SER A 185 -18.76 -24.20 17.27
CA SER A 185 -18.59 -25.42 16.49
C SER A 185 -17.31 -25.36 15.64
N SER A 186 -16.76 -26.54 15.32
CA SER A 186 -15.59 -26.64 14.43
C SER A 186 -15.82 -26.03 13.07
N GLN A 187 -17.06 -26.07 12.58
CA GLN A 187 -17.50 -25.50 11.32
C GLN A 187 -17.42 -23.95 11.34
N VAL A 188 -17.96 -23.34 12.39
CA VAL A 188 -17.90 -21.87 12.56
C VAL A 188 -16.45 -21.39 12.63
N ARG A 189 -15.62 -22.11 13.39
CA ARG A 189 -14.18 -21.79 13.50
C ARG A 189 -13.47 -21.88 12.16
N ALA A 190 -13.72 -22.95 11.40
CA ALA A 190 -13.09 -23.14 10.08
C ALA A 190 -13.50 -22.04 9.09
N ILE A 191 -14.79 -21.68 9.06
CA ILE A 191 -15.28 -20.59 8.19
C ILE A 191 -14.68 -19.25 8.62
N ALA A 192 -14.70 -18.92 9.90
CA ALA A 192 -14.15 -17.66 10.43
C ALA A 192 -12.65 -17.54 10.13
N PHE A 193 -11.88 -18.63 10.32
CA PHE A 193 -10.46 -18.67 9.99
C PHE A 193 -10.19 -18.41 8.50
N ASN A 194 -10.92 -19.11 7.63
CA ASN A 194 -10.73 -18.95 6.19
C ASN A 194 -11.16 -17.56 5.68
N ILE A 195 -12.22 -16.98 6.25
CA ILE A 195 -12.63 -15.61 5.94
C ILE A 195 -11.56 -14.61 6.39
N PHE A 196 -10.98 -14.83 7.56
CA PHE A 196 -9.87 -14.01 8.05
C PHE A 196 -8.68 -14.08 7.07
N GLU A 197 -8.22 -15.27 6.69
CA GLU A 197 -7.08 -15.40 5.78
C GLU A 197 -7.32 -14.84 4.37
N ASN A 198 -8.58 -14.82 3.91
CA ASN A 198 -8.97 -14.34 2.57
C ASN A 198 -9.52 -12.92 2.55
N LEU A 199 -9.20 -12.09 3.55
CA LEU A 199 -9.65 -10.69 3.62
C LEU A 199 -11.17 -10.54 3.44
N GLY A 200 -11.94 -11.31 4.20
CA GLY A 200 -13.37 -11.09 4.38
C GLY A 200 -14.29 -11.79 3.39
N THR A 201 -13.77 -12.63 2.47
CA THR A 201 -14.59 -13.34 1.47
C THR A 201 -14.18 -14.80 1.31
N LEU A 202 -15.17 -15.69 1.26
CA LEU A 202 -14.96 -17.13 1.11
C LEU A 202 -16.04 -17.77 0.22
N SER A 203 -15.62 -18.53 -0.81
CA SER A 203 -16.55 -19.29 -1.64
C SER A 203 -17.11 -20.50 -0.88
N ASN A 204 -18.44 -20.68 -0.91
CA ASN A 204 -19.11 -21.82 -0.31
C ASN A 204 -18.72 -23.14 -0.98
N ALA A 205 -18.28 -23.13 -2.24
CA ALA A 205 -17.92 -24.33 -2.98
C ALA A 205 -16.82 -25.14 -2.28
N LYS A 206 -15.90 -24.48 -1.59
CA LYS A 206 -14.81 -25.12 -0.83
C LYS A 206 -15.30 -25.78 0.48
N PHE A 207 -16.51 -25.45 0.93
CA PHE A 207 -17.05 -25.84 2.24
C PHE A 207 -18.43 -26.53 2.15
N LEU A 208 -18.82 -27.01 0.97
CA LEU A 208 -20.13 -27.64 0.77
C LEU A 208 -20.44 -28.80 1.74
N SER A 209 -19.45 -29.56 2.14
CA SER A 209 -19.58 -30.63 3.14
C SER A 209 -19.86 -30.09 4.54
N PHE A 210 -19.24 -28.98 4.91
CA PHE A 210 -19.45 -28.33 6.21
C PHE A 210 -20.80 -27.60 6.27
N LEU A 211 -21.26 -27.01 5.15
CA LEU A 211 -22.51 -26.25 5.05
C LEU A 211 -23.74 -27.10 5.34
N LYS A 212 -23.71 -28.39 4.98
CA LYS A 212 -24.83 -29.32 5.25
C LYS A 212 -25.08 -29.49 6.75
N ASN A 213 -24.09 -29.24 7.58
CA ASN A 213 -24.13 -29.47 9.04
C ASN A 213 -24.23 -28.16 9.85
N ILE A 214 -24.33 -27.00 9.18
CA ILE A 214 -24.47 -25.70 9.87
C ILE A 214 -25.92 -25.56 10.37
N ASN A 215 -26.06 -25.47 11.67
CA ASN A 215 -27.33 -25.25 12.35
C ASN A 215 -27.65 -23.74 12.50
N GLU A 216 -28.84 -23.43 12.99
CA GLU A 216 -29.24 -22.03 13.18
C GLU A 216 -28.42 -21.30 14.26
N LYS A 217 -27.88 -22.01 15.26
CA LYS A 217 -26.96 -21.44 16.28
C LYS A 217 -25.63 -21.02 15.62
N ASP A 218 -25.10 -21.85 14.71
CA ASP A 218 -23.89 -21.55 13.96
C ASP A 218 -24.05 -20.33 13.04
N LYS A 219 -25.20 -20.22 12.37
CA LYS A 219 -25.53 -19.03 11.54
C LYS A 219 -25.64 -17.76 12.38
N ALA A 220 -26.24 -17.86 13.57
CA ALA A 220 -26.32 -16.76 14.52
C ALA A 220 -24.91 -16.35 15.02
N ALA A 221 -24.02 -17.32 15.29
CA ALA A 221 -22.64 -17.05 15.68
C ALA A 221 -21.85 -16.36 14.58
N LEU A 222 -21.95 -16.82 13.33
CA LEU A 222 -21.33 -16.16 12.16
C LEU A 222 -21.87 -14.74 11.97
N SER A 223 -23.17 -14.54 12.14
CA SER A 223 -23.79 -13.20 12.02
C SER A 223 -23.30 -12.24 13.12
N LYS A 224 -23.12 -12.71 14.36
CA LYS A 224 -22.52 -11.91 15.44
C LYS A 224 -21.10 -11.47 15.14
N MET A 225 -20.33 -12.29 14.42
CA MET A 225 -18.98 -11.94 13.92
C MET A 225 -19.00 -10.99 12.72
N GLY A 226 -20.19 -10.58 12.23
CA GLY A 226 -20.32 -9.75 11.04
C GLY A 226 -20.21 -10.51 9.73
N ILE A 227 -20.21 -11.84 9.75
CA ILE A 227 -20.16 -12.69 8.56
C ILE A 227 -21.55 -12.92 8.04
N ARG A 228 -21.81 -12.59 6.78
CA ARG A 228 -23.03 -12.95 6.07
C ARG A 228 -22.87 -14.24 5.30
N SER A 229 -23.83 -15.16 5.48
CA SER A 229 -23.92 -16.38 4.70
C SER A 229 -24.82 -16.14 3.50
N GLY A 230 -24.24 -16.08 2.31
CA GLY A 230 -24.95 -16.07 1.04
C GLY A 230 -25.19 -17.47 0.49
N ALA A 231 -25.76 -17.56 -0.71
CA ALA A 231 -26.00 -18.84 -1.39
C ALA A 231 -24.70 -19.48 -1.93
N LYS A 232 -23.76 -18.64 -2.37
CA LYS A 232 -22.49 -19.05 -2.99
C LYS A 232 -21.27 -18.60 -2.20
N PHE A 233 -21.39 -17.55 -1.37
CA PHE A 233 -20.28 -16.96 -0.64
C PHE A 233 -20.64 -16.64 0.81
N PHE A 234 -19.62 -16.79 1.68
CA PHE A 234 -19.57 -16.08 2.95
C PHE A 234 -18.81 -14.79 2.75
N PHE A 235 -19.27 -13.69 3.32
CA PHE A 235 -18.58 -12.42 3.18
C PHE A 235 -18.86 -11.47 4.36
N MET A 236 -17.94 -10.53 4.55
CA MET A 236 -18.08 -9.49 5.56
C MET A 236 -18.41 -8.15 4.88
N PRO A 237 -19.61 -7.57 5.11
CA PRO A 237 -20.02 -6.32 4.47
C PRO A 237 -19.10 -5.14 4.75
N ASN A 238 -18.37 -5.12 5.87
CA ASN A 238 -17.43 -4.06 6.18
C ASN A 238 -16.26 -4.00 5.19
N PHE A 239 -15.84 -5.12 4.63
CA PHE A 239 -14.73 -5.21 3.68
C PHE A 239 -15.07 -4.72 2.27
N ILE A 240 -16.37 -4.55 1.98
CA ILE A 240 -16.87 -4.15 0.65
C ILE A 240 -17.03 -2.61 0.54
N LYS A 241 -16.76 -1.86 1.61
CA LYS A 241 -16.76 -0.40 1.58
C LYS A 241 -15.54 0.11 0.80
N LYS A 242 -15.64 1.31 0.19
CA LYS A 242 -14.55 1.87 -0.61
C LYS A 242 -13.22 1.93 0.12
N SER A 243 -13.17 2.56 1.30
CA SER A 243 -11.95 2.68 2.11
C SER A 243 -11.39 1.32 2.48
N SER A 244 -12.27 0.38 2.82
CA SER A 244 -11.91 -1.00 3.16
C SER A 244 -11.31 -1.76 1.97
N MET A 245 -11.87 -1.60 0.77
CA MET A 245 -11.33 -2.23 -0.45
C MET A 245 -9.92 -1.72 -0.78
N GLU A 246 -9.69 -0.42 -0.65
CA GLU A 246 -8.36 0.17 -0.83
C GLU A 246 -7.36 -0.41 0.17
N LEU A 247 -7.73 -0.47 1.45
CA LEU A 247 -6.89 -1.05 2.50
C LEU A 247 -6.65 -2.55 2.26
N CYS A 248 -7.68 -3.33 1.93
CA CYS A 248 -7.54 -4.75 1.60
C CYS A 248 -6.61 -5.00 0.42
N SER A 249 -6.68 -4.16 -0.63
CA SER A 249 -5.79 -4.28 -1.79
C SER A 249 -4.33 -4.07 -1.40
N ILE A 250 -4.06 -3.11 -0.52
CA ILE A 250 -2.71 -2.83 0.00
C ILE A 250 -2.22 -4.00 0.87
N LEU A 251 -3.04 -4.46 1.82
CA LEU A 251 -2.70 -5.59 2.69
C LEU A 251 -2.42 -6.85 1.88
N TRP A 252 -3.25 -7.13 0.87
CA TRP A 252 -3.04 -8.24 -0.03
C TRP A 252 -1.71 -8.13 -0.79
N LYS A 253 -1.43 -6.94 -1.38
CA LYS A 253 -0.17 -6.70 -2.09
C LYS A 253 1.04 -6.93 -1.19
N VAL A 254 1.03 -6.35 0.00
CA VAL A 254 2.15 -6.45 0.96
C VAL A 254 2.34 -7.90 1.41
N TYR A 255 1.25 -8.59 1.75
CA TYR A 255 1.34 -9.96 2.28
C TYR A 255 1.85 -10.96 1.24
N TYR A 256 1.37 -10.87 0.00
CA TYR A 256 1.80 -11.76 -1.10
C TYR A 256 3.05 -11.25 -1.84
N ASN A 257 3.60 -10.10 -1.45
CA ASN A 257 4.74 -9.46 -2.10
C ASN A 257 4.55 -9.36 -3.64
N PHE A 258 3.36 -8.92 -4.04
CA PHE A 258 2.95 -8.93 -5.43
C PHE A 258 3.52 -7.73 -6.19
N THR A 259 4.32 -7.98 -7.25
CA THR A 259 5.05 -6.95 -8.01
C THR A 259 4.79 -6.97 -9.52
N LYS A 260 3.81 -7.78 -9.97
CA LYS A 260 3.62 -8.06 -11.41
C LYS A 260 3.02 -6.91 -12.22
N PHE A 261 2.17 -6.08 -11.60
CA PHE A 261 1.48 -4.99 -12.28
C PHE A 261 1.73 -3.65 -11.59
N GLU A 262 1.74 -2.56 -12.35
CA GLU A 262 2.02 -1.21 -11.83
C GLU A 262 0.84 -0.59 -11.06
N ILE A 263 -0.38 -0.97 -11.36
CA ILE A 263 -1.60 -0.42 -10.73
C ILE A 263 -2.49 -1.57 -10.28
N LEU A 264 -2.98 -1.49 -9.03
CA LEU A 264 -4.01 -2.42 -8.54
C LEU A 264 -5.38 -1.99 -9.07
N PRO A 265 -6.09 -2.86 -9.81
CA PRO A 265 -7.39 -2.52 -10.33
C PRO A 265 -8.42 -2.44 -9.20
N LEU A 266 -9.00 -1.26 -9.02
CA LEU A 266 -10.07 -0.99 -8.06
C LEU A 266 -11.29 -0.41 -8.77
N PRO A 267 -12.52 -0.68 -8.29
CA PRO A 267 -13.71 -0.08 -8.85
C PRO A 267 -13.71 1.44 -8.64
N LYS A 268 -14.14 2.18 -9.65
CA LYS A 268 -14.42 3.62 -9.49
C LYS A 268 -15.54 3.81 -8.45
N ASN A 269 -15.54 4.94 -7.77
CA ASN A 269 -16.50 5.26 -6.71
C ASN A 269 -17.95 4.93 -7.09
N GLY A 270 -18.63 4.21 -6.22
CA GLY A 270 -20.06 3.87 -6.38
C GLY A 270 -20.37 2.75 -7.38
N ARG A 271 -19.39 2.28 -8.16
CA ARG A 271 -19.60 1.17 -9.09
C ARG A 271 -19.59 -0.17 -8.37
N VAL A 272 -20.59 -0.97 -8.64
CA VAL A 272 -20.73 -2.35 -8.14
C VAL A 272 -20.13 -3.38 -9.09
N SER A 273 -19.89 -2.97 -10.34
CA SER A 273 -19.26 -3.78 -11.37
C SER A 273 -18.31 -2.94 -12.22
N PHE A 274 -17.27 -3.58 -12.74
CA PHE A 274 -16.32 -2.97 -13.67
C PHE A 274 -15.62 -4.07 -14.48
N THR A 275 -14.95 -3.69 -15.57
CA THR A 275 -14.14 -4.60 -16.38
C THR A 275 -12.66 -4.36 -16.12
N SER A 276 -11.87 -5.43 -16.15
CA SER A 276 -10.41 -5.34 -16.06
C SER A 276 -9.78 -6.41 -16.94
N ASP A 277 -8.86 -5.98 -17.81
CA ASP A 277 -8.06 -6.89 -18.65
C ASP A 277 -6.84 -7.43 -17.91
N LEU A 278 -6.58 -6.95 -16.69
CA LEU A 278 -5.47 -7.40 -15.87
C LEU A 278 -5.76 -8.78 -15.29
N LYS A 279 -4.89 -9.74 -15.60
CA LYS A 279 -4.97 -11.11 -15.07
C LYS A 279 -4.47 -11.17 -13.63
N MET A 280 -5.27 -10.62 -12.71
CA MET A 280 -5.02 -10.74 -11.28
C MET A 280 -5.42 -12.11 -10.75
N PRO A 281 -4.75 -12.61 -9.69
CA PRO A 281 -5.18 -13.84 -9.00
C PRO A 281 -6.60 -13.71 -8.43
N GLU A 282 -7.33 -14.82 -8.37
CA GLU A 282 -8.68 -14.83 -7.75
C GLU A 282 -8.67 -14.36 -6.29
N SER A 283 -7.59 -14.67 -5.56
CA SER A 283 -7.41 -14.20 -4.18
C SER A 283 -7.38 -12.69 -4.06
N TYR A 284 -6.90 -11.97 -5.08
CA TYR A 284 -6.96 -10.52 -5.13
C TYR A 284 -8.39 -10.02 -5.26
N TRP A 285 -9.15 -10.56 -6.22
CA TRP A 285 -10.54 -10.18 -6.42
C TRP A 285 -11.39 -10.48 -5.19
N ALA A 286 -11.17 -11.63 -4.57
CA ALA A 286 -11.81 -12.00 -3.31
C ALA A 286 -11.48 -11.02 -2.19
N SER A 287 -10.22 -10.56 -2.08
CA SER A 287 -9.79 -9.63 -1.03
C SER A 287 -10.47 -8.26 -1.11
N ILE A 288 -10.84 -7.80 -2.31
CA ILE A 288 -11.61 -6.58 -2.52
C ILE A 288 -13.12 -6.84 -2.65
N GLY A 289 -13.58 -8.05 -2.31
CA GLY A 289 -14.99 -8.43 -2.31
C GLY A 289 -15.63 -8.49 -3.69
N HIS A 290 -14.87 -8.86 -4.73
CA HIS A 290 -15.37 -9.01 -6.10
C HIS A 290 -15.17 -10.43 -6.64
N LEU A 291 -16.07 -10.83 -7.52
CA LEU A 291 -16.03 -12.06 -8.29
C LEU A 291 -15.62 -11.74 -9.72
N ASN A 292 -14.67 -12.48 -10.28
CA ASN A 292 -14.26 -12.34 -11.68
C ASN A 292 -15.05 -13.32 -12.56
N LEU A 293 -15.81 -12.78 -13.49
CA LEU A 293 -16.63 -13.49 -14.46
C LEU A 293 -16.15 -13.07 -15.87
N ASN A 294 -15.14 -13.75 -16.40
CA ASN A 294 -14.59 -13.46 -17.72
C ASN A 294 -14.22 -11.97 -17.93
N ASN A 295 -13.37 -11.43 -17.04
CA ASN A 295 -12.97 -10.02 -17.00
C ASN A 295 -14.06 -9.01 -16.57
N PHE A 296 -15.30 -9.46 -16.38
CA PHE A 296 -16.33 -8.68 -15.74
C PHE A 296 -16.32 -8.95 -14.23
N LEU A 297 -16.05 -7.92 -13.47
CA LEU A 297 -15.90 -7.97 -12.02
C LEU A 297 -17.17 -7.48 -11.36
N LEU A 298 -17.75 -8.31 -10.53
CA LEU A 298 -19.00 -8.02 -9.84
C LEU A 298 -18.82 -8.13 -8.32
N ARG A 299 -19.31 -7.14 -7.60
CA ARG A 299 -19.26 -7.13 -6.14
C ARG A 299 -20.12 -8.26 -5.56
N ILE A 300 -19.58 -9.00 -4.60
CA ILE A 300 -20.14 -10.26 -4.09
C ILE A 300 -21.53 -10.08 -3.48
N ASP A 301 -21.80 -8.99 -2.78
CA ASP A 301 -23.14 -8.72 -2.20
C ASP A 301 -24.22 -8.52 -3.27
N VAL A 302 -23.85 -7.91 -4.39
CA VAL A 302 -24.75 -7.72 -5.55
C VAL A 302 -24.96 -9.05 -6.26
N PHE A 303 -23.89 -9.83 -6.45
CA PHE A 303 -23.98 -11.19 -6.99
C PHE A 303 -24.96 -12.05 -6.18
N GLU A 304 -24.80 -12.09 -4.85
CA GLU A 304 -25.69 -12.87 -3.97
C GLU A 304 -27.16 -12.40 -4.05
N ARG A 305 -27.38 -11.09 -4.16
CA ARG A 305 -28.72 -10.51 -4.34
C ARG A 305 -29.35 -10.95 -5.65
N VAL A 306 -28.61 -10.87 -6.76
CA VAL A 306 -29.12 -11.30 -8.09
C VAL A 306 -29.37 -12.80 -8.10
N PHE A 307 -28.44 -13.58 -7.55
CA PHE A 307 -28.59 -15.02 -7.44
C PHE A 307 -29.81 -15.43 -6.61
N PHE A 308 -30.10 -14.71 -5.53
CA PHE A 308 -31.32 -14.94 -4.73
C PHE A 308 -32.59 -14.64 -5.52
N ILE A 309 -32.64 -13.54 -6.29
CA ILE A 309 -33.78 -13.20 -7.16
C ILE A 309 -33.98 -14.28 -8.24
N ALA A 310 -32.89 -14.70 -8.89
CA ALA A 310 -32.94 -15.74 -9.92
C ALA A 310 -33.46 -17.08 -9.36
N ARG A 311 -32.99 -17.49 -8.17
CA ARG A 311 -33.50 -18.70 -7.49
C ARG A 311 -34.97 -18.62 -7.14
N LYS A 312 -35.49 -17.46 -6.80
CA LYS A 312 -36.96 -17.28 -6.60
C LYS A 312 -37.71 -17.45 -7.90
N LYS A 313 -37.23 -16.86 -9.00
CA LYS A 313 -37.88 -16.96 -10.32
C LYS A 313 -37.91 -18.41 -10.84
N ILE A 314 -36.82 -19.15 -10.71
CA ILE A 314 -36.72 -20.55 -11.12
C ILE A 314 -37.84 -21.43 -10.49
N LYS A 315 -38.28 -21.12 -9.27
CA LYS A 315 -39.37 -21.88 -8.61
C LYS A 315 -40.71 -21.77 -9.33
N TYR A 316 -40.87 -20.71 -10.11
CA TYR A 316 -42.11 -20.47 -10.89
C TYR A 316 -41.99 -20.89 -12.36
N GLY A 317 -40.86 -21.45 -12.78
CA GLY A 317 -40.58 -21.91 -14.13
C GLY A 317 -39.42 -21.19 -14.81
N PRO A 318 -39.18 -21.51 -16.11
CA PRO A 318 -38.16 -20.82 -16.90
C PRO A 318 -38.49 -19.34 -17.01
N PHE A 319 -37.45 -18.48 -16.90
CA PHE A 319 -37.60 -17.02 -17.00
C PHE A 319 -36.57 -16.44 -17.99
N LEU A 320 -36.94 -15.30 -18.58
CA LEU A 320 -36.03 -14.53 -19.43
C LEU A 320 -35.26 -13.48 -18.62
N GLU A 321 -34.19 -12.99 -19.22
CA GLU A 321 -33.39 -11.91 -18.67
C GLU A 321 -34.30 -10.67 -18.48
N SER A 322 -34.39 -10.20 -17.27
CA SER A 322 -35.29 -9.10 -16.89
C SER A 322 -34.48 -7.96 -16.23
N SER A 323 -35.04 -6.75 -16.31
CA SER A 323 -34.42 -5.53 -15.80
C SER A 323 -34.11 -5.58 -14.30
N ASP A 324 -34.93 -6.30 -13.52
CA ASP A 324 -34.69 -6.49 -12.08
C ASP A 324 -33.45 -7.33 -11.74
N LEU A 325 -32.97 -8.13 -12.71
CA LEU A 325 -31.68 -8.84 -12.60
C LEU A 325 -30.52 -8.02 -13.15
N MET A 326 -30.71 -7.27 -14.24
CA MET A 326 -29.66 -6.51 -14.90
C MET A 326 -29.36 -5.17 -14.22
N ASN A 327 -30.37 -4.42 -13.81
CA ASN A 327 -30.21 -3.07 -13.24
C ASN A 327 -29.34 -3.02 -11.98
N PRO A 328 -29.46 -3.94 -10.99
CA PRO A 328 -28.61 -3.93 -9.82
C PRO A 328 -27.13 -4.13 -10.14
N VAL A 329 -26.82 -4.82 -11.22
CA VAL A 329 -25.46 -5.15 -11.67
C VAL A 329 -24.90 -4.08 -12.61
N GLY A 330 -25.78 -3.45 -13.40
CA GLY A 330 -25.37 -2.57 -14.50
C GLY A 330 -24.74 -3.35 -15.64
N CYS A 331 -25.28 -4.53 -15.97
CA CYS A 331 -24.75 -5.43 -16.99
C CYS A 331 -25.71 -5.56 -18.20
N ASP A 332 -25.17 -6.03 -19.32
CA ASP A 332 -25.96 -6.45 -20.48
C ASP A 332 -26.48 -7.90 -20.33
N ARG A 333 -27.24 -8.36 -21.33
CA ARG A 333 -27.84 -9.71 -21.32
C ARG A 333 -26.80 -10.82 -21.34
N ASN A 334 -25.71 -10.63 -22.09
CA ASN A 334 -24.65 -11.64 -22.21
C ASN A 334 -23.88 -11.78 -20.90
N GLN A 335 -23.54 -10.64 -20.28
CA GLN A 335 -22.92 -10.61 -18.97
C GLN A 335 -23.83 -11.24 -17.89
N LEU A 336 -25.15 -10.98 -17.93
CA LEU A 336 -26.08 -11.62 -17.02
C LEU A 336 -26.12 -13.14 -17.18
N ARG A 337 -26.06 -13.65 -18.41
CA ARG A 337 -25.99 -15.10 -18.66
C ARG A 337 -24.72 -15.71 -18.05
N ASP A 338 -23.60 -15.03 -18.17
CA ASP A 338 -22.33 -15.49 -17.55
C ASP A 338 -22.39 -15.47 -16.02
N ILE A 339 -23.11 -14.49 -15.43
CA ILE A 339 -23.34 -14.41 -13.98
C ILE A 339 -24.20 -15.58 -13.47
N LEU A 340 -25.17 -16.05 -14.28
CA LEU A 340 -26.15 -17.06 -13.87
C LEU A 340 -25.73 -18.52 -14.20
N LYS A 341 -24.69 -18.74 -14.99
CA LYS A 341 -24.07 -20.05 -15.20
C LYS A 341 -23.38 -20.57 -13.95
#